data_0530042914be757247f0c68ce51e63d1
#
_entry.id   0530042914be757247f0c68ce51e63d1
#
_cell.length_a   1.000
_cell.length_b   1.000
_cell.length_c   1.000
_cell.angle_alpha   90.00
_cell.angle_beta   90.00
_cell.angle_gamma   90.00
#
_symmetry.space_group_name_H-M   'P 1'
#
loop_
_entity.id
_entity.type
_entity.pdbx_description
1 polymer ?
#
loop_
_entity_poly.entity_id
_entity_poly.type
_entity_poly.pdbx_seq_one_letter_code
_entity_poly.pdbx_strand_id
1 'polypeptide(L)'
;MANINRNNLGAIGEHQVLSRLLLLGYQAAITNMSVDNMENIDIFCRDSQNRYAAIQVKTTLANDINVGINHRKFFDDNGNVDLAAGLEYLESKIVGPWVMVQVSGTDSDPLFKFFIMSRKQVIEMIYDSERWYLTDFNRKKPLSGNGGIYLPIPWLYGNGVVANNNHKEWINPFSGHSFENQWQNLWND
;
A
#
# COMPACT_ATOMS: atom_id res chain seq x y z
N MET A 1 -18.26 11.94 6.81
CA MET A 1 -17.45 12.73 5.85
C MET A 1 -18.24 12.90 4.57
N ALA A 2 -18.19 14.11 3.97
CA ALA A 2 -18.81 14.38 2.69
C ALA A 2 -18.29 13.41 1.62
N ASN A 3 -18.98 13.37 0.48
CA ASN A 3 -18.62 12.51 -0.65
C ASN A 3 -17.34 13.06 -1.33
N ILE A 4 -16.18 12.82 -0.70
CA ILE A 4 -14.89 13.28 -1.21
C ILE A 4 -14.58 12.53 -2.50
N ASN A 5 -14.33 13.23 -3.58
CA ASN A 5 -13.87 12.67 -4.84
C ASN A 5 -12.53 11.93 -4.61
N ARG A 6 -12.35 10.75 -5.22
CA ARG A 6 -11.15 9.93 -5.10
C ARG A 6 -9.85 10.68 -5.42
N ASN A 7 -9.87 11.56 -6.41
CA ASN A 7 -8.71 12.38 -6.78
C ASN A 7 -8.35 13.36 -5.66
N ASN A 8 -9.35 13.99 -5.06
CA ASN A 8 -9.12 14.88 -3.92
C ASN A 8 -8.62 14.14 -2.70
N LEU A 9 -9.09 12.92 -2.46
CA LEU A 9 -8.63 12.08 -1.37
C LEU A 9 -7.15 11.69 -1.52
N GLY A 10 -6.71 11.34 -2.74
CA GLY A 10 -5.31 11.10 -3.05
C GLY A 10 -4.44 12.34 -2.75
N ALA A 11 -4.81 13.49 -3.30
CA ALA A 11 -4.11 14.75 -3.09
C ALA A 11 -4.03 15.14 -1.60
N ILE A 12 -5.11 14.95 -0.82
CA ILE A 12 -5.10 15.17 0.63
C ILE A 12 -4.02 14.31 1.29
N GLY A 13 -3.95 13.02 0.98
CA GLY A 13 -2.95 12.12 1.54
C GLY A 13 -1.53 12.54 1.20
N GLU A 14 -1.25 12.86 -0.06
CA GLU A 14 0.07 13.33 -0.52
C GLU A 14 0.52 14.59 0.24
N HIS A 15 -0.37 15.58 0.39
CA HIS A 15 -0.05 16.81 1.12
C HIS A 15 0.18 16.56 2.62
N GLN A 16 -0.57 15.65 3.23
CA GLN A 16 -0.37 15.29 4.64
C GLN A 16 0.96 14.56 4.86
N VAL A 17 1.33 13.64 3.95
CA VAL A 17 2.63 12.96 3.97
C VAL A 17 3.75 13.98 3.77
N LEU A 18 3.67 14.86 2.77
CA LEU A 18 4.64 15.93 2.54
C LEU A 18 4.83 16.79 3.80
N SER A 19 3.75 17.27 4.39
CA SER A 19 3.79 18.08 5.60
C SER A 19 4.49 17.35 6.75
N ARG A 20 4.20 16.04 6.91
CA ARG A 20 4.82 15.23 7.95
C ARG A 20 6.31 15.02 7.73
N LEU A 21 6.75 14.78 6.49
CA LEU A 21 8.16 14.64 6.14
C LEU A 21 8.95 15.94 6.42
N LEU A 22 8.39 17.09 6.06
CA LEU A 22 8.99 18.39 6.35
C LEU A 22 9.11 18.65 7.86
N LEU A 23 8.10 18.29 8.66
CA LEU A 23 8.14 18.39 10.13
C LEU A 23 9.19 17.45 10.74
N LEU A 24 9.49 16.31 10.09
CA LEU A 24 10.57 15.40 10.51
C LEU A 24 11.97 15.89 10.08
N GLY A 25 12.05 17.04 9.40
CA GLY A 25 13.32 17.65 8.96
C GLY A 25 13.84 17.09 7.64
N TYR A 26 13.04 16.33 6.89
CA TYR A 26 13.40 15.83 5.56
C TYR A 26 13.17 16.91 4.50
N GLN A 27 13.94 16.86 3.42
CA GLN A 27 13.65 17.62 2.21
C GLN A 27 12.72 16.76 1.35
N ALA A 28 11.53 17.26 1.03
CA ALA A 28 10.55 16.51 0.28
C ALA A 28 9.78 17.40 -0.71
N ALA A 29 9.35 16.81 -1.83
CA ALA A 29 8.53 17.48 -2.85
C ALA A 29 7.57 16.47 -3.51
N ILE A 30 6.36 16.94 -3.85
CA ILE A 30 5.38 16.18 -4.65
C ILE A 30 5.86 16.18 -6.11
N THR A 31 5.90 15.01 -6.73
CA THR A 31 6.44 14.83 -8.09
C THR A 31 5.52 15.35 -9.18
N ASN A 32 4.21 15.21 -9.03
CA ASN A 32 3.21 15.62 -10.02
C ASN A 32 3.17 17.14 -10.28
N MET A 33 3.83 17.95 -9.46
CA MET A 33 3.98 19.40 -9.66
C MET A 33 5.16 19.75 -10.57
N SER A 34 6.09 18.83 -10.83
CA SER A 34 7.37 19.14 -11.48
C SER A 34 7.75 18.26 -12.65
N VAL A 35 7.16 17.08 -12.79
CA VAL A 35 7.48 16.13 -13.87
C VAL A 35 6.21 15.41 -14.31
N ASP A 36 5.76 15.64 -15.54
CA ASP A 36 4.69 14.85 -16.15
C ASP A 36 5.09 13.37 -16.23
N ASN A 37 4.27 12.48 -15.65
CA ASN A 37 4.34 11.02 -15.79
C ASN A 37 5.48 10.27 -15.07
N MET A 38 5.86 10.62 -13.85
CA MET A 38 6.54 9.65 -13.00
C MET A 38 5.52 8.63 -12.47
N GLU A 39 5.30 7.56 -13.25
CA GLU A 39 4.39 6.49 -12.80
C GLU A 39 4.83 5.94 -11.44
N ASN A 40 3.87 5.88 -10.50
CA ASN A 40 4.01 5.26 -9.17
C ASN A 40 4.95 5.96 -8.17
N ILE A 41 5.29 7.23 -8.39
CA ILE A 41 6.03 8.04 -7.41
C ILE A 41 5.23 9.32 -7.16
N ASP A 42 4.79 9.52 -5.92
CA ASP A 42 4.00 10.68 -5.54
C ASP A 42 4.88 11.74 -4.85
N ILE A 43 5.90 11.31 -4.09
CA ILE A 43 6.80 12.21 -3.34
C ILE A 43 8.24 11.76 -3.47
N PHE A 44 9.16 12.68 -3.79
CA PHE A 44 10.59 12.51 -3.55
C PHE A 44 10.97 13.05 -2.19
N CYS A 45 11.78 12.27 -1.46
CA CYS A 45 12.25 12.63 -0.13
C CYS A 45 13.76 12.40 -0.01
N ARG A 46 14.45 13.30 0.74
CA ARG A 46 15.87 13.21 1.07
C ARG A 46 16.06 13.49 2.56
N ASP A 47 16.85 12.66 3.23
CA ASP A 47 17.21 12.88 4.62
C ASP A 47 18.54 13.68 4.80
N SER A 48 18.91 13.92 6.06
CA SER A 48 20.16 14.62 6.41
C SER A 48 21.43 13.83 6.08
N GLN A 49 21.32 12.52 5.83
CA GLN A 49 22.42 11.64 5.41
C GLN A 49 22.54 11.53 3.89
N ASN A 50 21.77 12.33 3.13
CA ASN A 50 21.68 12.27 1.66
C ASN A 50 21.12 10.97 1.11
N ARG A 51 20.35 10.20 1.88
CA ARG A 51 19.59 9.07 1.36
C ARG A 51 18.32 9.60 0.68
N TYR A 52 17.92 8.95 -0.39
CA TYR A 52 16.76 9.33 -1.19
C TYR A 52 15.69 8.24 -1.15
N ALA A 53 14.43 8.65 -1.08
CA ALA A 53 13.30 7.75 -1.20
C ALA A 53 12.29 8.29 -2.23
N ALA A 54 11.83 7.39 -3.10
CA ALA A 54 10.74 7.63 -4.06
C ALA A 54 9.47 7.00 -3.49
N ILE A 55 8.63 7.81 -2.88
CA ILE A 55 7.51 7.37 -2.04
C ILE A 55 6.23 7.32 -2.87
N GLN A 56 5.48 6.21 -2.77
CA GLN A 56 4.11 6.15 -3.22
C GLN A 56 3.14 6.33 -2.04
N VAL A 57 2.10 7.14 -2.23
CA VAL A 57 1.08 7.40 -1.22
C VAL A 57 -0.22 6.71 -1.61
N LYS A 58 -0.85 6.03 -0.67
CA LYS A 58 -2.18 5.42 -0.82
C LYS A 58 -3.08 5.92 0.30
N THR A 59 -4.24 6.47 -0.05
CA THR A 59 -5.14 7.11 0.93
C THR A 59 -6.51 6.44 0.93
N THR A 60 -7.07 6.23 2.11
CA THR A 60 -8.41 5.67 2.28
C THR A 60 -9.21 6.35 3.39
N LEU A 61 -10.54 6.35 3.25
CA LEU A 61 -11.51 6.65 4.31
C LEU A 61 -12.08 5.37 4.94
N ALA A 62 -11.77 4.19 4.37
CA ALA A 62 -12.30 2.90 4.76
C ALA A 62 -11.36 2.15 5.71
N ASN A 63 -11.74 0.91 6.04
CA ASN A 63 -10.91 -0.01 6.82
C ASN A 63 -10.02 -0.90 5.95
N ASP A 64 -9.89 -0.57 4.66
CA ASP A 64 -8.99 -1.21 3.70
C ASP A 64 -8.42 -0.19 2.73
N ILE A 65 -7.28 -0.53 2.13
CA ILE A 65 -6.58 0.30 1.15
C ILE A 65 -6.49 -0.45 -0.17
N ASN A 66 -7.04 0.14 -1.24
CA ASN A 66 -6.81 -0.34 -2.59
C ASN A 66 -5.37 -0.07 -3.00
N VAL A 67 -4.61 -1.13 -3.28
CA VAL A 67 -3.19 -1.00 -3.65
C VAL A 67 -2.97 -0.63 -5.13
N GLY A 68 -4.03 -0.57 -5.93
CA GLY A 68 -3.95 -0.23 -7.35
C GLY A 68 -3.39 -1.35 -8.23
N ILE A 69 -3.34 -2.57 -7.72
CA ILE A 69 -2.88 -3.78 -8.41
C ILE A 69 -4.08 -4.68 -8.66
N ASN A 70 -4.09 -5.34 -9.83
CA ASN A 70 -5.17 -6.25 -10.22
C ASN A 70 -4.73 -7.70 -9.99
N HIS A 71 -5.59 -8.52 -9.39
CA HIS A 71 -5.40 -9.98 -9.21
C HIS A 71 -5.01 -10.72 -10.49
N ARG A 72 -5.47 -10.24 -11.68
CA ARG A 72 -5.15 -10.86 -12.98
C ARG A 72 -3.65 -10.96 -13.26
N LYS A 73 -2.84 -10.17 -12.57
CA LYS A 73 -1.38 -10.21 -12.69
C LYS A 73 -0.75 -11.48 -12.10
N PHE A 74 -1.55 -12.24 -11.35
CA PHE A 74 -1.18 -13.52 -10.76
C PHE A 74 -1.73 -14.73 -11.54
N PHE A 75 -2.12 -14.53 -12.82
CA PHE A 75 -2.64 -15.59 -13.67
C PHE A 75 -1.95 -15.59 -15.04
N ASP A 76 -1.73 -16.79 -15.59
CA ASP A 76 -1.28 -16.98 -16.96
C ASP A 76 -2.41 -16.67 -17.98
N ASP A 77 -2.08 -16.73 -19.27
CA ASP A 77 -3.04 -16.50 -20.36
C ASP A 77 -4.16 -17.55 -20.41
N ASN A 78 -3.95 -18.71 -19.83
CA ASN A 78 -4.93 -19.80 -19.73
C ASN A 78 -5.84 -19.67 -18.49
N GLY A 79 -5.57 -18.70 -17.62
CA GLY A 79 -6.30 -18.48 -16.39
C GLY A 79 -5.88 -19.38 -15.23
N ASN A 80 -4.70 -19.99 -15.29
CA ASN A 80 -4.11 -20.70 -14.16
C ASN A 80 -3.35 -19.71 -13.26
N VAL A 81 -3.28 -20.03 -11.97
CA VAL A 81 -2.49 -19.23 -11.02
C VAL A 81 -1.01 -19.30 -11.35
N ASP A 82 -0.39 -18.16 -11.59
CA ASP A 82 1.04 -17.97 -11.81
C ASP A 82 1.61 -16.98 -10.77
N LEU A 83 2.06 -17.53 -9.66
CA LEU A 83 2.64 -16.75 -8.57
C LEU A 83 3.98 -16.11 -8.95
N ALA A 84 4.74 -16.73 -9.86
CA ALA A 84 6.02 -16.20 -10.30
C ALA A 84 5.82 -14.91 -11.13
N ALA A 85 4.91 -14.95 -12.11
CA ALA A 85 4.52 -13.77 -12.89
C ALA A 85 3.95 -12.66 -11.99
N GLY A 86 3.16 -13.03 -10.98
CA GLY A 86 2.64 -12.09 -9.99
C GLY A 86 3.75 -11.38 -9.20
N LEU A 87 4.76 -12.11 -8.74
CA LEU A 87 5.91 -11.56 -8.01
C LEU A 87 6.74 -10.63 -8.91
N GLU A 88 7.09 -11.07 -10.13
CA GLU A 88 7.82 -10.26 -11.11
C GLU A 88 7.08 -8.94 -11.41
N TYR A 89 5.75 -9.02 -11.55
CA TYR A 89 4.94 -7.82 -11.73
C TYR A 89 5.03 -6.87 -10.52
N LEU A 90 4.92 -7.38 -9.28
CA LEU A 90 5.06 -6.56 -8.07
C LEU A 90 6.44 -5.90 -8.01
N GLU A 91 7.50 -6.65 -8.27
CA GLU A 91 8.88 -6.14 -8.25
C GLU A 91 9.11 -5.05 -9.31
N SER A 92 8.48 -5.17 -10.48
CA SER A 92 8.56 -4.16 -11.53
C SER A 92 7.72 -2.90 -11.25
N LYS A 93 6.59 -3.07 -10.55
CA LYS A 93 5.60 -1.99 -10.35
C LYS A 93 5.84 -1.18 -9.09
N ILE A 94 6.35 -1.82 -8.03
CA ILE A 94 6.62 -1.18 -6.75
C ILE A 94 8.07 -0.71 -6.73
N VAL A 95 8.28 0.59 -6.94
CA VAL A 95 9.62 1.17 -7.14
C VAL A 95 10.27 1.70 -5.87
N GLY A 96 9.49 1.88 -4.79
CA GLY A 96 9.99 2.42 -3.52
C GLY A 96 9.05 2.15 -2.35
N PRO A 97 9.33 2.73 -1.18
CA PRO A 97 8.50 2.60 0.00
C PRO A 97 7.11 3.22 -0.21
N TRP A 98 6.12 2.69 0.53
CA TRP A 98 4.77 3.22 0.53
C TRP A 98 4.42 3.86 1.86
N VAL A 99 3.69 4.98 1.77
CA VAL A 99 3.00 5.58 2.92
C VAL A 99 1.50 5.42 2.69
N MET A 100 0.89 4.59 3.51
CA MET A 100 -0.56 4.38 3.49
C MET A 100 -1.21 5.30 4.52
N VAL A 101 -2.20 6.07 4.10
CA VAL A 101 -2.87 7.08 4.92
C VAL A 101 -4.33 6.69 5.15
N GLN A 102 -4.70 6.45 6.40
CA GLN A 102 -6.09 6.33 6.79
C GLN A 102 -6.60 7.68 7.29
N VAL A 103 -7.68 8.15 6.69
CA VAL A 103 -8.36 9.38 7.12
C VAL A 103 -9.63 9.01 7.88
N SER A 104 -9.81 9.59 9.05
CA SER A 104 -10.97 9.40 9.93
C SER A 104 -11.40 10.73 10.55
N GLY A 105 -12.30 10.73 11.51
CA GLY A 105 -12.79 11.96 12.16
C GLY A 105 -13.95 12.62 11.39
N THR A 106 -14.05 13.94 11.44
CA THR A 106 -15.09 14.74 10.79
C THR A 106 -14.50 15.62 9.69
N ASP A 107 -15.34 16.22 8.86
CA ASP A 107 -14.90 17.15 7.79
C ASP A 107 -14.20 18.39 8.36
N SER A 108 -14.58 18.83 9.57
CA SER A 108 -13.98 19.97 10.28
C SER A 108 -12.77 19.61 11.14
N ASP A 109 -12.60 18.31 11.48
CA ASP A 109 -11.51 17.81 12.31
C ASP A 109 -11.07 16.43 11.82
N PRO A 110 -10.37 16.37 10.67
CA PRO A 110 -9.88 15.11 10.11
C PRO A 110 -8.67 14.59 10.89
N LEU A 111 -8.68 13.30 11.18
CA LEU A 111 -7.59 12.59 11.81
C LEU A 111 -6.86 11.74 10.77
N PHE A 112 -5.53 11.79 10.77
CA PHE A 112 -4.67 11.07 9.84
C PHE A 112 -3.81 10.05 10.58
N LYS A 113 -3.82 8.82 10.09
CA LYS A 113 -2.90 7.77 10.52
C LYS A 113 -2.02 7.37 9.36
N PHE A 114 -0.73 7.22 9.62
CA PHE A 114 0.29 6.94 8.62
C PHE A 114 0.90 5.56 8.90
N PHE A 115 0.90 4.69 7.89
CA PHE A 115 1.54 3.38 7.93
C PHE A 115 2.64 3.38 6.88
N ILE A 116 3.89 3.19 7.32
CA ILE A 116 5.07 3.29 6.47
C ILE A 116 5.68 1.90 6.29
N MET A 117 5.72 1.44 5.05
CA MET A 117 6.31 0.16 4.67
C MET A 117 7.45 0.40 3.68
N SER A 118 8.57 -0.29 3.87
CA SER A 118 9.63 -0.35 2.87
C SER A 118 9.12 -1.04 1.61
N ARG A 119 9.81 -0.86 0.48
CA ARG A 119 9.47 -1.53 -0.79
C ARG A 119 9.34 -3.05 -0.61
N LYS A 120 10.32 -3.67 0.05
CA LYS A 120 10.32 -5.10 0.33
C LYS A 120 9.11 -5.55 1.15
N GLN A 121 8.77 -4.81 2.20
CA GLN A 121 7.62 -5.12 3.06
C GLN A 121 6.28 -5.01 2.31
N VAL A 122 6.15 -4.03 1.41
CA VAL A 122 4.95 -3.90 0.55
C VAL A 122 4.81 -5.10 -0.37
N ILE A 123 5.89 -5.48 -1.07
CA ILE A 123 5.88 -6.64 -1.98
C ILE A 123 5.53 -7.91 -1.21
N GLU A 124 6.18 -8.16 -0.08
CA GLU A 124 5.97 -9.34 0.76
C GLU A 124 4.52 -9.42 1.27
N MET A 125 3.96 -8.32 1.78
CA MET A 125 2.57 -8.27 2.26
C MET A 125 1.58 -8.60 1.15
N ILE A 126 1.72 -7.97 -0.02
CA ILE A 126 0.80 -8.17 -1.15
C ILE A 126 0.97 -9.59 -1.69
N TYR A 127 2.20 -10.04 -1.92
CA TYR A 127 2.47 -11.36 -2.48
C TYR A 127 1.95 -12.48 -1.57
N ASP A 128 2.25 -12.42 -0.28
CA ASP A 128 1.84 -13.48 0.65
C ASP A 128 0.33 -13.54 0.83
N SER A 129 -0.34 -12.39 0.92
CA SER A 129 -1.80 -12.32 0.98
C SER A 129 -2.46 -12.87 -0.29
N GLU A 130 -1.92 -12.55 -1.49
CA GLU A 130 -2.45 -13.06 -2.74
C GLU A 130 -2.17 -14.54 -2.93
N ARG A 131 -0.96 -15.00 -2.59
CA ARG A 131 -0.63 -16.42 -2.59
C ARG A 131 -1.63 -17.21 -1.76
N TRP A 132 -1.87 -16.81 -0.50
CA TRP A 132 -2.88 -17.44 0.34
C TRP A 132 -4.27 -17.40 -0.30
N TYR A 133 -4.68 -16.25 -0.79
CA TYR A 133 -6.00 -16.03 -1.37
C TYR A 133 -6.25 -16.89 -2.61
N LEU A 134 -5.24 -17.08 -3.45
CA LEU A 134 -5.34 -17.83 -4.70
C LEU A 134 -5.12 -19.34 -4.51
N THR A 135 -4.33 -19.76 -3.53
CA THR A 135 -3.98 -21.19 -3.34
C THR A 135 -4.75 -21.83 -2.18
N ASP A 136 -4.81 -21.19 -1.03
CA ASP A 136 -5.39 -21.76 0.19
C ASP A 136 -6.88 -21.46 0.34
N PHE A 137 -7.34 -20.33 -0.16
CA PHE A 137 -8.76 -19.95 -0.20
C PHE A 137 -9.55 -20.69 -1.29
N ASN A 138 -8.89 -21.53 -2.09
CA ASN A 138 -9.48 -22.38 -3.13
C ASN A 138 -10.32 -21.62 -4.17
N ARG A 139 -9.88 -20.46 -4.60
CA ARG A 139 -10.52 -19.75 -5.72
C ARG A 139 -10.15 -20.40 -7.04
N LYS A 140 -11.12 -21.12 -7.60
CA LYS A 140 -10.98 -21.88 -8.85
C LYS A 140 -11.12 -21.05 -10.14
N LYS A 141 -11.37 -19.72 -10.06
CA LYS A 141 -11.58 -18.91 -11.26
C LYS A 141 -10.98 -17.51 -11.08
N PRO A 142 -10.31 -16.98 -12.12
CA PRO A 142 -9.97 -15.57 -12.16
C PRO A 142 -11.24 -14.76 -11.96
N LEU A 143 -11.16 -13.71 -11.15
CA LEU A 143 -12.26 -12.78 -10.99
C LEU A 143 -12.57 -12.19 -12.37
N SER A 144 -13.80 -12.40 -12.86
CA SER A 144 -14.31 -11.67 -14.00
C SER A 144 -14.44 -10.21 -13.59
N GLY A 145 -13.61 -9.32 -14.14
CA GLY A 145 -13.65 -7.89 -13.85
C GLY A 145 -12.31 -7.33 -13.31
N ASN A 146 -12.30 -6.04 -13.05
CA ASN A 146 -11.14 -5.30 -12.51
C ASN A 146 -11.02 -5.50 -10.99
N GLY A 147 -10.85 -6.73 -10.53
CA GLY A 147 -10.65 -7.04 -9.11
C GLY A 147 -9.33 -6.46 -8.62
N GLY A 148 -9.38 -5.34 -7.89
CA GLY A 148 -8.22 -4.78 -7.22
C GLY A 148 -7.87 -5.55 -5.97
N ILE A 149 -6.59 -5.52 -5.60
CA ILE A 149 -6.11 -6.05 -4.33
C ILE A 149 -6.32 -4.98 -3.26
N TYR A 150 -6.79 -5.41 -2.08
CA TYR A 150 -7.05 -4.55 -0.94
C TYR A 150 -6.29 -5.07 0.29
N LEU A 151 -5.62 -4.18 0.99
CA LEU A 151 -4.97 -4.47 2.27
C LEU A 151 -5.82 -3.91 3.41
N PRO A 152 -6.39 -4.76 4.29
CA PRO A 152 -7.10 -4.31 5.47
C PRO A 152 -6.20 -3.54 6.43
N ILE A 153 -6.70 -2.43 6.97
CA ILE A 153 -5.97 -1.61 7.96
C ILE A 153 -5.52 -2.41 9.19
N PRO A 154 -6.30 -3.37 9.73
CA PRO A 154 -5.83 -4.20 10.83
C PRO A 154 -4.52 -4.95 10.55
N TRP A 155 -4.23 -5.30 9.29
CA TRP A 155 -2.96 -5.94 8.93
C TRP A 155 -1.77 -4.99 9.10
N LEU A 156 -1.99 -3.70 8.84
CA LEU A 156 -0.98 -2.66 9.00
C LEU A 156 -0.66 -2.36 10.47
N TYR A 157 -1.56 -2.74 11.39
CA TYR A 157 -1.30 -2.76 12.83
C TYR A 157 -0.61 -4.04 13.32
N GLY A 158 -0.31 -4.98 12.43
CA GLY A 158 0.29 -6.26 12.79
C GLY A 158 -0.69 -7.27 13.37
N ASN A 159 -1.99 -7.10 13.13
CA ASN A 159 -2.96 -8.13 13.51
C ASN A 159 -2.72 -9.41 12.70
N GLY A 160 -2.53 -10.52 13.39
CA GLY A 160 -1.88 -11.70 12.84
C GLY A 160 -2.75 -12.69 12.11
N VAL A 161 -4.07 -12.72 12.36
CA VAL A 161 -4.92 -13.81 11.87
C VAL A 161 -6.18 -13.26 11.24
N VAL A 162 -6.43 -13.67 10.00
CA VAL A 162 -7.73 -13.50 9.35
C VAL A 162 -8.43 -14.85 9.40
N ALA A 163 -9.28 -15.04 10.40
CA ALA A 163 -10.20 -16.17 10.44
C ALA A 163 -11.40 -15.86 9.54
N ASN A 164 -11.59 -16.65 8.50
CA ASN A 164 -12.88 -16.73 7.83
C ASN A 164 -13.45 -18.13 8.05
N ASN A 165 -14.70 -18.22 8.47
CA ASN A 165 -15.38 -19.37 9.08
C ASN A 165 -15.30 -20.74 8.37
N ASN A 166 -14.67 -20.83 7.21
CA ASN A 166 -14.52 -22.08 6.43
C ASN A 166 -13.20 -22.19 5.65
N HIS A 167 -12.21 -21.35 5.93
CA HIS A 167 -10.96 -21.32 5.16
C HIS A 167 -9.75 -21.40 6.08
N LYS A 168 -8.63 -21.90 5.55
CA LYS A 168 -7.35 -21.86 6.27
C LYS A 168 -7.02 -20.42 6.68
N GLU A 169 -6.59 -20.27 7.91
CA GLU A 169 -6.18 -18.97 8.45
C GLU A 169 -4.99 -18.43 7.64
N TRP A 170 -5.09 -17.18 7.21
CA TRP A 170 -3.93 -16.47 6.73
C TRP A 170 -3.17 -15.87 7.92
N ILE A 171 -1.88 -16.13 7.97
CA ILE A 171 -1.01 -15.55 8.99
C ILE A 171 -0.26 -14.39 8.34
N ASN A 172 -0.51 -13.18 8.82
CA ASN A 172 0.20 -12.00 8.39
C ASN A 172 1.72 -12.17 8.64
N PRO A 173 2.59 -12.08 7.60
CA PRO A 173 4.04 -12.22 7.77
C PRO A 173 4.63 -11.19 8.73
N PHE A 174 3.91 -10.09 8.97
CA PHE A 174 4.29 -9.03 9.92
C PHE A 174 3.44 -9.06 11.20
N SER A 175 2.95 -10.24 11.59
CA SER A 175 2.19 -10.40 12.84
C SER A 175 2.98 -9.85 14.05
N GLY A 176 2.32 -9.00 14.86
CA GLY A 176 2.94 -8.34 16.00
C GLY A 176 3.79 -7.11 15.66
N HIS A 177 3.92 -6.74 14.37
CA HIS A 177 4.66 -5.56 13.93
C HIS A 177 3.72 -4.50 13.36
N SER A 178 3.57 -3.37 14.06
CA SER A 178 2.80 -2.22 13.54
C SER A 178 3.66 -1.36 12.62
N PHE A 179 3.08 -0.97 11.49
CA PHE A 179 3.69 -0.02 10.56
C PHE A 179 3.33 1.45 10.88
N GLU A 180 2.50 1.69 11.89
CA GLU A 180 2.07 3.04 12.24
C GLU A 180 3.25 3.89 12.68
N ASN A 181 3.45 5.04 12.01
CA ASN A 181 4.51 6.01 12.25
C ASN A 181 5.95 5.47 12.14
N GLN A 182 6.18 4.36 11.44
CA GLN A 182 7.51 3.75 11.27
C GLN A 182 8.32 4.44 10.14
N TRP A 183 8.57 5.73 10.26
CA TRP A 183 9.21 6.57 9.21
C TRP A 183 10.61 6.11 8.81
N GLN A 184 11.32 5.36 9.65
CA GLN A 184 12.60 4.72 9.31
C GLN A 184 12.48 3.70 8.17
N ASN A 185 11.28 3.13 7.93
CA ASN A 185 11.05 2.18 6.85
C ASN A 185 11.21 2.80 5.45
N LEU A 186 11.23 4.14 5.34
CA LEU A 186 11.55 4.83 4.08
C LEU A 186 12.96 4.53 3.57
N TRP A 187 13.85 4.07 4.45
CA TRP A 187 15.27 3.89 4.19
C TRP A 187 15.74 2.42 4.28
N ASN A 188 14.81 1.49 4.46
CA ASN A 188 15.07 0.06 4.71
C ASN A 188 14.76 -0.80 3.48
N ASP A 189 15.45 -0.58 2.35
CA ASP A 189 15.37 -1.47 1.18
C ASP A 189 16.54 -2.44 1.14
#